data_b626d79759d953027adcf75c602ce2df
#
_entry.id   b626d79759d953027adcf75c602ce2df
#
_cell.length_a   1.000
_cell.length_b   1.000
_cell.length_c   1.000
_cell.angle_alpha   90.00
_cell.angle_beta   90.00
_cell.angle_gamma   90.00
#
_symmetry.space_group_name_H-M   'P 1'
#
loop_
_entity.id
_entity.type
_entity.pdbx_description
1 polymer ?
#
loop_
_entity_poly.entity_id
_entity_poly.type
_entity_poly.pdbx_seq_one_letter_code
_entity_poly.pdbx_strand_id
1 'polypeptide(L)'
;MPPPTATVAPAAGGSFPELTCPADFAAVAAPGGRFSVVGFGSLLSERSARSTFPELEGFRVAALRGFRRVFAHAAPIFFERGIAIEATKEFSSLSVEPCDSELIVVTVFEIKEEEVPAFIEREHEFRFLAVVPEGLDGVPFTNRAVVCARYSDEEYFQGRCQGSKEIYYQRYGRYNIDKIWRDDILPCRLYLRHCVLAAKNLGEPAYSFFLDHTYLGDRKTTIREYLTTTGAGIMEEEPPESLKSRYGG
;
A
#
# COMPACT_ATOMS: atom_id res chain seq x y z
N MET A 1 16.80 20.12 -41.24
CA MET A 1 15.49 19.77 -40.61
C MET A 1 15.76 19.31 -39.20
N PRO A 2 15.23 19.97 -38.17
CA PRO A 2 15.33 19.46 -36.81
C PRO A 2 14.39 18.25 -36.63
N PRO A 3 14.72 17.28 -35.76
CA PRO A 3 13.84 16.12 -35.47
C PRO A 3 12.57 16.57 -34.76
N PRO A 4 11.45 15.83 -34.92
CA PRO A 4 10.19 16.20 -34.30
C PRO A 4 10.30 16.03 -32.79
N THR A 5 10.00 17.09 -32.07
CA THR A 5 9.77 17.10 -30.64
C THR A 5 8.57 16.22 -30.34
N ALA A 6 8.80 15.10 -29.65
CA ALA A 6 7.74 14.30 -29.09
C ALA A 6 7.04 15.10 -27.99
N THR A 7 5.87 15.62 -28.28
CA THR A 7 4.98 16.24 -27.30
C THR A 7 4.41 15.12 -26.43
N VAL A 8 4.96 14.95 -25.24
CA VAL A 8 4.33 14.13 -24.21
C VAL A 8 3.05 14.89 -23.78
N ALA A 9 1.91 14.37 -24.17
CA ALA A 9 0.63 14.89 -23.72
C ALA A 9 0.54 14.77 -22.19
N PRO A 10 0.04 15.81 -21.47
CA PRO A 10 -0.23 15.67 -20.04
C PRO A 10 -1.30 14.60 -19.88
N ALA A 11 -1.07 13.65 -18.97
CA ALA A 11 -2.07 12.69 -18.56
C ALA A 11 -3.22 13.47 -17.92
N ALA A 12 -4.28 13.73 -18.69
CA ALA A 12 -5.56 14.17 -18.17
C ALA A 12 -6.04 13.12 -17.17
N GLY A 13 -6.67 13.52 -16.07
CA GLY A 13 -7.17 12.72 -14.96
C GLY A 13 -7.80 11.39 -15.42
N GLY A 14 -6.96 10.39 -15.59
CA GLY A 14 -7.34 9.11 -16.19
C GLY A 14 -7.75 8.15 -15.09
N SER A 15 -8.96 7.62 -15.18
CA SER A 15 -9.36 6.51 -14.33
C SER A 15 -8.39 5.35 -14.59
N PHE A 16 -7.73 4.87 -13.53
CA PHE A 16 -6.88 3.69 -13.62
C PHE A 16 -7.76 2.45 -13.85
N PRO A 17 -7.43 1.57 -14.84
CA PRO A 17 -8.19 0.34 -15.05
C PRO A 17 -8.23 -0.49 -13.76
N GLU A 18 -9.44 -0.87 -13.34
CA GLU A 18 -9.63 -1.77 -12.20
C GLU A 18 -9.61 -3.23 -12.67
N LEU A 19 -8.90 -4.08 -11.93
CA LEU A 19 -8.81 -5.51 -12.17
C LEU A 19 -9.78 -6.22 -11.22
N THR A 20 -10.83 -6.80 -11.79
CA THR A 20 -11.96 -7.37 -11.03
C THR A 20 -12.03 -8.89 -11.13
N CYS A 21 -11.41 -9.46 -12.15
CA CYS A 21 -11.45 -10.90 -12.42
C CYS A 21 -10.07 -11.42 -12.90
N PRO A 22 -9.82 -12.73 -12.87
CA PRO A 22 -8.54 -13.30 -13.30
C PRO A 22 -8.11 -12.92 -14.73
N ALA A 23 -9.06 -12.71 -15.63
CA ALA A 23 -8.75 -12.31 -17.00
C ALA A 23 -8.16 -10.89 -17.07
N ASP A 24 -8.60 -9.99 -16.19
CA ASP A 24 -8.04 -8.62 -16.10
C ASP A 24 -6.59 -8.67 -15.64
N PHE A 25 -6.28 -9.55 -14.69
CA PHE A 25 -4.89 -9.78 -14.23
C PHE A 25 -4.04 -10.35 -15.35
N ALA A 26 -4.52 -11.36 -16.07
CA ALA A 26 -3.80 -11.93 -17.21
C ALA A 26 -3.47 -10.88 -18.28
N ALA A 27 -4.34 -9.89 -18.48
CA ALA A 27 -4.13 -8.81 -19.45
C ALA A 27 -3.00 -7.82 -19.08
N VAL A 28 -2.59 -7.79 -17.82
CA VAL A 28 -1.48 -6.92 -17.34
C VAL A 28 -0.21 -7.71 -17.02
N ALA A 29 -0.22 -9.03 -17.21
CA ALA A 29 0.97 -9.86 -17.03
C ALA A 29 2.05 -9.48 -18.03
N ALA A 30 3.30 -9.46 -17.57
CA ALA A 30 4.45 -9.31 -18.43
C ALA A 30 4.72 -10.59 -19.24
N PRO A 31 5.41 -10.51 -20.39
CA PRO A 31 5.88 -11.68 -21.10
C PRO A 31 6.62 -12.64 -20.15
N GLY A 32 6.24 -13.93 -20.17
CA GLY A 32 6.81 -14.94 -19.27
C GLY A 32 5.99 -15.21 -18.00
N GLY A 33 4.75 -14.71 -17.90
CA GLY A 33 3.82 -15.00 -16.81
C GLY A 33 4.20 -14.37 -15.47
N ARG A 34 4.78 -13.18 -15.52
CA ARG A 34 5.15 -12.40 -14.32
C ARG A 34 4.22 -11.23 -14.12
N PHE A 35 3.90 -10.95 -12.87
CA PHE A 35 3.11 -9.80 -12.43
C PHE A 35 3.97 -8.82 -11.66
N SER A 36 3.92 -7.56 -12.05
CA SER A 36 4.52 -6.48 -11.25
C SER A 36 3.53 -6.01 -10.17
N VAL A 37 3.99 -6.02 -8.92
CA VAL A 37 3.24 -5.55 -7.74
C VAL A 37 3.88 -4.29 -7.20
N VAL A 38 3.06 -3.32 -6.82
CA VAL A 38 3.51 -2.06 -6.19
C VAL A 38 3.43 -2.19 -4.68
N GLY A 39 4.57 -2.05 -4.01
CA GLY A 39 4.68 -1.98 -2.55
C GLY A 39 4.76 -0.53 -2.06
N PHE A 40 3.87 -0.12 -1.18
CA PHE A 40 3.81 1.26 -0.67
C PHE A 40 3.83 1.38 0.86
N GLY A 41 3.73 0.26 1.57
CA GLY A 41 3.72 0.16 3.04
C GLY A 41 4.76 -0.84 3.53
N SER A 42 4.35 -1.93 4.18
CA SER A 42 5.28 -2.97 4.64
C SER A 42 6.08 -3.62 3.51
N LEU A 43 5.55 -3.60 2.28
CA LEU A 43 6.23 -4.11 1.09
C LEU A 43 7.32 -3.16 0.55
N LEU A 44 7.56 -2.01 1.18
CA LEU A 44 8.79 -1.23 0.98
C LEU A 44 10.03 -2.00 1.50
N SER A 45 9.84 -2.94 2.42
CA SER A 45 10.91 -3.86 2.86
C SER A 45 10.94 -5.10 1.98
N GLU A 46 12.06 -5.36 1.29
CA GLU A 46 12.26 -6.58 0.51
C GLU A 46 12.10 -7.83 1.37
N ARG A 47 12.65 -7.81 2.60
CA ARG A 47 12.48 -8.90 3.56
C ARG A 47 11.00 -9.18 3.86
N SER A 48 10.20 -8.13 4.05
CA SER A 48 8.76 -8.26 4.26
C SER A 48 8.05 -8.79 3.01
N ALA A 49 8.42 -8.30 1.83
CA ALA A 49 7.89 -8.79 0.56
C ALA A 49 8.21 -10.27 0.35
N ARG A 50 9.46 -10.71 0.58
CA ARG A 50 9.90 -12.10 0.48
C ARG A 50 9.25 -13.03 1.52
N SER A 51 8.85 -12.51 2.67
CA SER A 51 8.09 -13.32 3.65
C SER A 51 6.69 -13.70 3.13
N THR A 52 6.20 -12.99 2.12
CA THR A 52 4.92 -13.23 1.47
C THR A 52 5.08 -13.92 0.12
N PHE A 53 6.04 -13.48 -0.66
CA PHE A 53 6.39 -13.94 -2.00
C PHE A 53 7.86 -14.36 -2.00
N PRO A 54 8.20 -15.57 -1.53
CA PRO A 54 9.59 -15.99 -1.36
C PRO A 54 10.42 -15.93 -2.65
N GLU A 55 9.76 -16.17 -3.80
CA GLU A 55 10.39 -16.22 -5.11
C GLU A 55 10.22 -14.92 -5.93
N LEU A 56 9.88 -13.81 -5.26
CA LEU A 56 9.80 -12.52 -5.96
C LEU A 56 11.13 -12.18 -6.65
N GLU A 57 11.02 -11.50 -7.78
CA GLU A 57 12.17 -11.05 -8.57
C GLU A 57 12.12 -9.55 -8.81
N GLY A 58 13.24 -8.96 -9.24
CA GLY A 58 13.29 -7.59 -9.71
C GLY A 58 12.91 -6.52 -8.71
N PHE A 59 13.09 -6.77 -7.39
CA PHE A 59 12.76 -5.78 -6.35
C PHE A 59 13.55 -4.49 -6.55
N ARG A 60 12.84 -3.38 -6.74
CA ARG A 60 13.44 -2.07 -7.05
C ARG A 60 12.60 -0.91 -6.55
N VAL A 61 13.25 0.22 -6.32
CA VAL A 61 12.58 1.48 -5.99
C VAL A 61 12.00 2.08 -7.28
N ALA A 62 10.82 2.68 -7.15
CA ALA A 62 10.11 3.34 -8.23
C ALA A 62 9.32 4.54 -7.69
N ALA A 63 8.73 5.31 -8.58
CA ALA A 63 7.77 6.36 -8.27
C ALA A 63 6.41 6.02 -8.88
N LEU A 64 5.35 6.45 -8.23
CA LEU A 64 3.98 6.30 -8.70
C LEU A 64 3.25 7.65 -8.62
N ARG A 65 2.89 8.20 -9.78
CA ARG A 65 2.13 9.46 -9.89
C ARG A 65 0.64 9.22 -9.77
N GLY A 66 -0.06 10.25 -9.31
CA GLY A 66 -1.51 10.24 -9.22
C GLY A 66 -2.05 9.52 -7.99
N PHE A 67 -1.21 9.29 -6.99
CA PHE A 67 -1.59 8.65 -5.73
C PHE A 67 -0.95 9.34 -4.53
N ARG A 68 -1.65 9.30 -3.40
CA ARG A 68 -1.11 9.64 -2.08
C ARG A 68 -1.28 8.47 -1.10
N ARG A 69 -0.42 8.39 -0.10
CA ARG A 69 -0.52 7.43 1.01
C ARG A 69 -1.25 8.02 2.19
N VAL A 70 -2.17 7.25 2.77
CA VAL A 70 -2.97 7.68 3.93
C VAL A 70 -3.08 6.53 4.94
N PHE A 71 -2.87 6.83 6.22
CA PHE A 71 -3.18 5.92 7.31
C PHE A 71 -4.67 6.02 7.64
N ALA A 72 -5.50 5.21 6.97
CA ALA A 72 -6.95 5.26 7.09
C ALA A 72 -7.64 3.89 6.94
N HIS A 73 -6.88 2.81 6.90
CA HIS A 73 -7.38 1.44 6.80
C HIS A 73 -7.37 0.76 8.18
N ALA A 74 -8.53 0.42 8.73
CA ALA A 74 -8.67 -0.35 9.97
C ALA A 74 -8.28 -1.81 9.70
N ALA A 75 -7.10 -2.24 10.15
CA ALA A 75 -6.53 -3.53 9.80
C ALA A 75 -6.75 -4.58 10.90
N PRO A 76 -7.58 -5.63 10.66
CA PRO A 76 -7.85 -6.71 11.61
C PRO A 76 -6.60 -7.41 12.14
N ILE A 77 -5.57 -7.52 11.29
CA ILE A 77 -4.32 -8.20 11.63
C ILE A 77 -3.59 -7.61 12.84
N PHE A 78 -3.81 -6.32 13.15
CA PHE A 78 -3.21 -5.70 14.32
C PHE A 78 -3.89 -6.13 15.62
N PHE A 79 -5.20 -6.39 15.56
CA PHE A 79 -5.96 -6.99 16.66
C PHE A 79 -5.55 -8.45 16.88
N GLU A 80 -5.43 -9.23 15.81
CA GLU A 80 -4.98 -10.62 15.85
C GLU A 80 -3.60 -10.77 16.47
N ARG A 81 -2.70 -9.81 16.21
CA ARG A 81 -1.34 -9.79 16.73
C ARG A 81 -1.20 -9.10 18.08
N GLY A 82 -2.28 -8.57 18.64
CA GLY A 82 -2.25 -7.88 19.92
C GLY A 82 -1.46 -6.58 19.92
N ILE A 83 -1.33 -5.91 18.78
CA ILE A 83 -0.58 -4.65 18.62
C ILE A 83 -1.49 -3.45 18.30
N ALA A 84 -2.79 -3.67 18.14
CA ALA A 84 -3.78 -2.60 18.05
C ALA A 84 -4.00 -1.96 19.43
N ILE A 85 -4.10 -0.64 19.49
CA ILE A 85 -4.43 0.10 20.74
C ILE A 85 -5.77 0.81 20.52
N GLU A 86 -6.86 0.16 20.93
CA GLU A 86 -8.22 0.66 20.74
C GLU A 86 -8.49 1.96 21.50
N ALA A 87 -7.95 2.08 22.72
CA ALA A 87 -8.16 3.25 23.58
C ALA A 87 -7.71 4.56 22.95
N THR A 88 -6.63 4.52 22.16
CA THR A 88 -6.06 5.66 21.44
C THR A 88 -6.36 5.63 19.95
N LYS A 89 -7.13 4.63 19.49
CA LYS A 89 -7.44 4.37 18.07
C LYS A 89 -6.21 4.13 17.18
N GLU A 90 -5.11 3.62 17.72
CA GLU A 90 -3.84 3.36 17.01
C GLU A 90 -3.86 1.96 16.38
N PHE A 91 -4.65 1.79 15.33
CA PHE A 91 -4.80 0.52 14.60
C PHE A 91 -4.96 0.69 13.08
N SER A 92 -4.58 1.84 12.51
CA SER A 92 -4.62 1.96 11.06
C SER A 92 -3.36 1.43 10.39
N SER A 93 -3.56 0.80 9.25
CA SER A 93 -2.54 0.52 8.26
C SER A 93 -2.58 1.56 7.14
N LEU A 94 -1.60 1.47 6.22
CA LEU A 94 -1.53 2.30 5.03
C LEU A 94 -2.51 1.84 3.96
N SER A 95 -3.07 2.81 3.27
CA SER A 95 -3.69 2.67 1.96
C SER A 95 -3.13 3.72 1.00
N VAL A 96 -3.36 3.53 -0.28
CA VAL A 96 -3.19 4.57 -1.29
C VAL A 96 -4.54 4.92 -1.88
N GLU A 97 -4.70 6.18 -2.25
CA GLU A 97 -5.90 6.67 -2.92
C GLU A 97 -5.50 7.58 -4.09
N PRO A 98 -6.28 7.64 -5.18
CA PRO A 98 -6.01 8.54 -6.30
C PRO A 98 -5.91 10.00 -5.84
N CYS A 99 -4.87 10.69 -6.33
CA CYS A 99 -4.63 12.12 -6.07
C CYS A 99 -3.72 12.67 -7.15
N ASP A 100 -4.28 13.36 -8.14
CA ASP A 100 -3.57 13.79 -9.36
C ASP A 100 -2.36 14.69 -9.10
N SER A 101 -2.37 15.44 -8.00
CA SER A 101 -1.28 16.36 -7.64
C SER A 101 -0.11 15.69 -6.91
N GLU A 102 -0.23 14.41 -6.55
CA GLU A 102 0.74 13.72 -5.70
C GLU A 102 1.55 12.67 -6.47
N LEU A 103 2.71 12.42 -5.94
CA LEU A 103 3.61 11.34 -6.35
C LEU A 103 4.08 10.63 -5.08
N ILE A 104 4.20 9.31 -5.11
CA ILE A 104 4.75 8.54 -4.00
C ILE A 104 5.92 7.68 -4.46
N VAL A 105 6.96 7.59 -3.62
CA VAL A 105 8.04 6.62 -3.82
C VAL A 105 7.57 5.26 -3.32
N VAL A 106 7.68 4.25 -4.13
CA VAL A 106 7.18 2.89 -3.93
C VAL A 106 8.28 1.87 -4.24
N THR A 107 8.01 0.61 -3.99
CA THR A 107 8.77 -0.49 -4.58
C THR A 107 7.96 -1.19 -5.65
N VAL A 108 8.64 -1.81 -6.59
CA VAL A 108 8.03 -2.68 -7.59
C VAL A 108 8.83 -3.98 -7.62
N PHE A 109 8.13 -5.09 -7.66
CA PHE A 109 8.71 -6.43 -7.78
C PHE A 109 7.77 -7.34 -8.56
N GLU A 110 8.29 -8.43 -9.13
CA GLU A 110 7.55 -9.39 -9.91
C GLU A 110 7.24 -10.64 -9.08
N ILE A 111 5.98 -11.11 -9.16
CA ILE A 111 5.51 -12.40 -8.67
C ILE A 111 5.09 -13.29 -9.83
N LYS A 112 4.96 -14.59 -9.61
CA LYS A 112 4.47 -15.52 -10.64
C LYS A 112 2.96 -15.41 -10.79
N GLU A 113 2.45 -15.70 -11.99
CA GLU A 113 1.01 -15.70 -12.28
C GLU A 113 0.24 -16.66 -11.35
N GLU A 114 0.83 -17.80 -11.00
CA GLU A 114 0.24 -18.78 -10.08
C GLU A 114 0.07 -18.26 -8.64
N GLU A 115 0.77 -17.18 -8.26
CA GLU A 115 0.65 -16.53 -6.93
C GLU A 115 -0.48 -15.49 -6.87
N VAL A 116 -1.06 -15.10 -8.02
CA VAL A 116 -2.10 -14.06 -8.09
C VAL A 116 -3.35 -14.40 -7.28
N PRO A 117 -3.89 -15.64 -7.28
CA PRO A 117 -5.04 -15.95 -6.43
C PRO A 117 -4.75 -15.73 -4.93
N ALA A 118 -3.58 -16.11 -4.45
CA ALA A 118 -3.17 -15.89 -3.07
C ALA A 118 -2.97 -14.38 -2.77
N PHE A 119 -2.45 -13.62 -3.73
CA PHE A 119 -2.33 -12.17 -3.63
C PHE A 119 -3.71 -11.49 -3.50
N ILE A 120 -4.68 -11.88 -4.34
CA ILE A 120 -6.06 -11.34 -4.29
C ILE A 120 -6.72 -11.66 -2.94
N GLU A 121 -6.58 -12.89 -2.45
CA GLU A 121 -7.18 -13.27 -1.16
C GLU A 121 -6.52 -12.55 0.01
N ARG A 122 -5.22 -12.34 -0.03
CA ARG A 122 -4.49 -11.60 1.00
C ARG A 122 -4.89 -10.12 1.07
N GLU A 123 -5.07 -9.49 -0.09
CA GLU A 123 -5.34 -8.05 -0.20
C GLU A 123 -6.83 -7.79 -0.52
N HIS A 124 -7.71 -8.68 -0.06
CA HIS A 124 -9.14 -8.68 -0.40
C HIS A 124 -9.88 -7.40 -0.04
N GLU A 125 -9.38 -6.62 0.92
CA GLU A 125 -9.98 -5.34 1.32
C GLU A 125 -9.72 -4.20 0.33
N PHE A 126 -8.78 -4.36 -0.58
CA PHE A 126 -8.43 -3.34 -1.57
C PHE A 126 -9.09 -3.58 -2.93
N ARG A 127 -9.20 -2.51 -3.70
CA ARG A 127 -9.34 -2.63 -5.16
C ARG A 127 -7.97 -2.75 -5.79
N PHE A 128 -7.91 -3.41 -6.92
CA PHE A 128 -6.68 -3.60 -7.68
C PHE A 128 -6.70 -2.72 -8.90
N LEU A 129 -5.74 -1.80 -9.01
CA LEU A 129 -5.65 -0.86 -10.12
C LEU A 129 -4.40 -1.15 -10.95
N ALA A 130 -4.55 -1.18 -12.28
CA ALA A 130 -3.43 -1.28 -13.21
C ALA A 130 -2.81 0.10 -13.41
N VAL A 131 -1.53 0.25 -13.06
CA VAL A 131 -0.78 1.50 -13.10
C VAL A 131 0.52 1.33 -13.90
N VAL A 132 1.12 2.44 -14.30
CA VAL A 132 2.46 2.47 -14.90
C VAL A 132 3.39 3.22 -13.93
N PRO A 133 4.19 2.52 -13.13
CA PRO A 133 5.22 3.17 -12.32
C PRO A 133 6.33 3.73 -13.21
N GLU A 134 7.14 4.63 -12.66
CA GLU A 134 8.30 5.19 -13.32
C GLU A 134 9.56 4.99 -12.47
N GLY A 135 10.72 5.00 -13.09
CA GLY A 135 11.98 5.10 -12.39
C GLY A 135 12.11 6.44 -11.65
N LEU A 136 13.03 6.54 -10.69
CA LEU A 136 13.30 7.82 -10.02
C LEU A 136 13.84 8.90 -10.97
N ASP A 137 14.25 8.52 -12.17
CA ASP A 137 14.63 9.39 -13.30
C ASP A 137 13.41 9.89 -14.11
N GLY A 138 12.20 9.48 -13.74
CA GLY A 138 10.95 9.83 -14.40
C GLY A 138 10.65 9.02 -15.68
N VAL A 139 11.42 7.96 -15.97
CA VAL A 139 11.18 7.10 -17.12
C VAL A 139 10.12 6.05 -16.78
N PRO A 140 8.96 6.02 -17.48
CA PRO A 140 7.93 5.03 -17.24
C PRO A 140 8.42 3.60 -17.50
N PHE A 141 7.96 2.66 -16.67
CA PHE A 141 8.22 1.24 -16.90
C PHE A 141 7.42 0.74 -18.10
N THR A 142 7.99 -0.22 -18.82
CA THR A 142 7.32 -0.83 -19.99
C THR A 142 6.08 -1.64 -19.59
N ASN A 143 6.18 -2.36 -18.47
CA ASN A 143 5.10 -3.21 -17.99
C ASN A 143 4.23 -2.46 -16.97
N ARG A 144 2.93 -2.72 -17.02
CA ARG A 144 2.02 -2.26 -15.97
C ARG A 144 2.29 -3.03 -14.68
N ALA A 145 1.96 -2.38 -13.57
CA ALA A 145 2.00 -2.98 -12.25
C ALA A 145 0.62 -2.89 -11.59
N VAL A 146 0.37 -3.71 -10.58
CA VAL A 146 -0.86 -3.72 -9.81
C VAL A 146 -0.62 -3.01 -8.49
N VAL A 147 -1.43 -1.99 -8.19
CA VAL A 147 -1.46 -1.33 -6.88
C VAL A 147 -2.76 -1.64 -6.15
N CYS A 148 -2.65 -1.97 -4.85
CA CYS A 148 -3.77 -2.14 -3.95
C CYS A 148 -4.21 -0.76 -3.46
N ALA A 149 -5.37 -0.28 -3.91
CA ALA A 149 -5.88 1.05 -3.59
C ALA A 149 -7.10 1.00 -2.67
N ARG A 150 -7.37 2.12 -2.00
CA ARG A 150 -8.54 2.25 -1.13
C ARG A 150 -9.81 1.88 -1.88
N TYR A 151 -10.66 1.10 -1.20
CA TYR A 151 -12.03 0.79 -1.60
C TYR A 151 -13.01 1.68 -0.83
N SER A 152 -14.31 1.59 -1.10
CA SER A 152 -15.32 2.10 -0.16
C SER A 152 -15.88 0.95 0.68
N ASP A 153 -16.39 1.25 1.87
CA ASP A 153 -17.01 0.24 2.73
C ASP A 153 -18.21 -0.42 2.03
N GLU A 154 -19.01 0.37 1.31
CA GLU A 154 -20.17 -0.15 0.56
C GLU A 154 -19.73 -1.06 -0.59
N GLU A 155 -18.79 -0.63 -1.42
CA GLU A 155 -18.25 -1.44 -2.52
C GLU A 155 -17.62 -2.74 -2.01
N TYR A 156 -16.88 -2.66 -0.89
CA TYR A 156 -16.32 -3.84 -0.23
C TYR A 156 -17.42 -4.79 0.24
N PHE A 157 -18.44 -4.25 0.92
CA PHE A 157 -19.56 -5.04 1.45
C PHE A 157 -20.32 -5.75 0.33
N GLN A 158 -20.63 -5.05 -0.76
CA GLN A 158 -21.34 -5.63 -1.90
C GLN A 158 -20.46 -6.58 -2.71
N GLY A 159 -19.24 -6.18 -3.05
CA GLY A 159 -18.35 -6.94 -3.93
C GLY A 159 -17.65 -8.11 -3.23
N ARG A 160 -17.01 -7.84 -2.08
CA ARG A 160 -16.17 -8.84 -1.40
C ARG A 160 -16.89 -9.65 -0.33
N CYS A 161 -17.92 -9.09 0.29
CA CYS A 161 -18.77 -9.80 1.23
C CYS A 161 -20.08 -10.31 0.59
N GLN A 162 -20.34 -9.98 -0.70
CA GLN A 162 -21.57 -10.37 -1.42
C GLN A 162 -22.85 -9.95 -0.67
N GLY A 163 -22.82 -8.81 0.03
CA GLY A 163 -23.88 -8.31 0.89
C GLY A 163 -24.11 -9.12 2.19
N SER A 164 -23.25 -10.10 2.46
CA SER A 164 -23.36 -10.95 3.65
C SER A 164 -22.77 -10.29 4.90
N LYS A 165 -23.64 -10.01 5.87
CA LYS A 165 -23.20 -9.52 7.19
C LYS A 165 -22.36 -10.55 7.95
N GLU A 166 -22.59 -11.84 7.73
CA GLU A 166 -21.81 -12.90 8.35
C GLU A 166 -20.37 -12.89 7.86
N ILE A 167 -20.14 -12.78 6.55
CA ILE A 167 -18.79 -12.67 5.98
C ILE A 167 -18.09 -11.41 6.50
N TYR A 168 -18.80 -10.28 6.55
CA TYR A 168 -18.24 -9.04 7.10
C TYR A 168 -17.88 -9.22 8.59
N TYR A 169 -18.76 -9.82 9.38
CA TYR A 169 -18.52 -10.07 10.81
C TYR A 169 -17.27 -10.93 11.03
N GLN A 170 -17.12 -12.02 10.28
CA GLN A 170 -15.96 -12.91 10.38
C GLN A 170 -14.63 -12.22 10.05
N ARG A 171 -14.65 -11.27 9.14
CA ARG A 171 -13.44 -10.54 8.70
C ARG A 171 -13.12 -9.34 9.60
N TYR A 172 -14.13 -8.57 9.99
CA TYR A 172 -13.98 -7.26 10.65
C TYR A 172 -14.80 -7.12 11.93
N GLY A 173 -16.08 -7.47 11.91
CA GLY A 173 -17.01 -7.22 13.02
C GLY A 173 -16.60 -7.86 14.33
N ARG A 174 -15.96 -9.04 14.29
CA ARG A 174 -15.44 -9.72 15.49
C ARG A 174 -14.35 -8.92 16.23
N TYR A 175 -13.76 -7.92 15.59
CA TYR A 175 -12.81 -6.98 16.18
C TYR A 175 -13.41 -5.61 16.44
N ASN A 176 -14.74 -5.48 16.47
CA ASN A 176 -15.47 -4.23 16.61
C ASN A 176 -15.16 -3.20 15.50
N ILE A 177 -14.73 -3.67 14.35
CA ILE A 177 -14.48 -2.81 13.17
C ILE A 177 -15.80 -2.74 12.39
N ASP A 178 -16.49 -1.62 12.52
CA ASP A 178 -17.75 -1.32 11.82
C ASP A 178 -17.54 -0.67 10.46
N LYS A 179 -16.37 -0.03 10.26
CA LYS A 179 -15.91 0.58 9.01
C LYS A 179 -14.45 0.28 8.78
N ILE A 180 -14.14 -0.17 7.57
CA ILE A 180 -12.76 -0.48 7.16
C ILE A 180 -11.98 0.80 6.88
N TRP A 181 -12.62 1.75 6.17
CA TRP A 181 -11.99 2.99 5.74
C TRP A 181 -12.41 4.14 6.66
N ARG A 182 -11.50 4.54 7.54
CA ARG A 182 -11.78 5.51 8.61
C ARG A 182 -10.73 6.61 8.65
N ASP A 183 -11.20 7.85 8.81
CA ASP A 183 -10.34 9.03 8.90
C ASP A 183 -10.07 9.45 10.36
N ASP A 184 -10.70 8.79 11.33
CA ASP A 184 -10.60 9.09 12.78
C ASP A 184 -9.68 8.15 13.56
N ILE A 185 -8.90 7.32 12.87
CA ILE A 185 -7.96 6.36 13.47
C ILE A 185 -6.51 6.77 13.20
N LEU A 186 -5.62 6.40 14.11
CA LEU A 186 -4.20 6.70 14.08
C LEU A 186 -3.39 5.48 13.62
N PRO A 187 -2.16 5.69 13.14
CA PRO A 187 -1.28 4.59 12.74
C PRO A 187 -1.06 3.58 13.86
N CYS A 188 -1.16 2.29 13.55
CA CYS A 188 -0.63 1.26 14.43
C CYS A 188 0.88 1.50 14.59
N ARG A 189 1.32 1.73 15.83
CA ARG A 189 2.67 2.24 16.16
C ARG A 189 3.78 1.36 15.59
N LEU A 190 3.73 0.06 15.83
CA LEU A 190 4.74 -0.88 15.34
C LEU A 190 4.73 -1.00 13.80
N TYR A 191 3.56 -0.91 13.18
CA TYR A 191 3.46 -0.92 11.73
C TYR A 191 4.01 0.36 11.10
N LEU A 192 3.71 1.53 11.67
CA LEU A 192 4.30 2.80 11.22
C LEU A 192 5.82 2.75 11.34
N ARG A 193 6.35 2.35 12.50
CA ARG A 193 7.80 2.19 12.70
C ARG A 193 8.42 1.31 11.64
N HIS A 194 7.82 0.15 11.37
CA HIS A 194 8.29 -0.77 10.32
C HIS A 194 8.34 -0.10 8.94
N CYS A 195 7.27 0.60 8.54
CA CYS A 195 7.22 1.29 7.24
C CYS A 195 8.26 2.40 7.13
N VAL A 196 8.47 3.17 8.20
CA VAL A 196 9.50 4.23 8.26
C VAL A 196 10.90 3.64 8.13
N LEU A 197 11.20 2.55 8.84
CA LEU A 197 12.49 1.86 8.73
C LEU A 197 12.69 1.23 7.35
N ALA A 198 11.63 0.64 6.76
CA ALA A 198 11.69 0.11 5.41
C ALA A 198 12.01 1.20 4.40
N ALA A 199 11.34 2.35 4.48
CA ALA A 199 11.64 3.49 3.62
C ALA A 199 13.08 4.01 3.81
N LYS A 200 13.57 4.04 5.06
CA LYS A 200 14.95 4.44 5.37
C LYS A 200 15.98 3.50 4.75
N ASN A 201 15.70 2.20 4.76
CA ASN A 201 16.58 1.19 4.16
C ASN A 201 16.65 1.29 2.63
N LEU A 202 15.66 1.92 1.97
CA LEU A 202 15.67 2.21 0.54
C LEU A 202 16.51 3.44 0.17
N GLY A 203 17.00 4.18 1.18
CA GLY A 203 17.84 5.38 1.01
C GLY A 203 17.11 6.69 1.31
N GLU A 204 17.90 7.76 1.43
CA GLU A 204 17.41 9.08 1.87
C GLU A 204 16.24 9.64 1.03
N PRO A 205 16.25 9.56 -0.31
CA PRO A 205 15.12 10.05 -1.10
C PRO A 205 13.81 9.34 -0.75
N ALA A 206 13.82 8.02 -0.60
CA ALA A 206 12.64 7.24 -0.25
C ALA A 206 12.17 7.56 1.18
N TYR A 207 13.10 7.71 2.11
CA TYR A 207 12.84 8.04 3.51
C TYR A 207 12.17 9.40 3.66
N SER A 208 12.81 10.46 3.11
CA SER A 208 12.24 11.81 3.18
C SER A 208 10.88 11.89 2.49
N PHE A 209 10.74 11.28 1.31
CA PHE A 209 9.47 11.21 0.61
C PHE A 209 8.38 10.49 1.40
N PHE A 210 8.73 9.38 2.08
CA PHE A 210 7.76 8.67 2.92
C PHE A 210 7.25 9.56 4.04
N LEU A 211 8.12 10.28 4.73
CA LEU A 211 7.75 11.14 5.84
C LEU A 211 6.89 12.34 5.41
N ASP A 212 7.22 12.94 4.26
CA ASP A 212 6.61 14.20 3.78
C ASP A 212 5.36 14.00 2.94
N HIS A 213 5.20 12.83 2.29
CA HIS A 213 4.10 12.50 1.38
C HIS A 213 3.27 11.27 1.84
N THR A 214 3.27 11.01 3.15
CA THR A 214 2.35 10.07 3.79
C THR A 214 1.59 10.81 4.87
N TYR A 215 0.27 10.66 4.88
CA TYR A 215 -0.64 11.47 5.69
C TYR A 215 -1.42 10.63 6.70
N LEU A 216 -1.84 11.27 7.78
CA LEU A 216 -2.91 10.75 8.62
C LEU A 216 -4.26 10.79 7.88
N GLY A 217 -5.31 10.27 8.50
CA GLY A 217 -6.67 10.25 7.96
C GLY A 217 -7.24 11.63 7.59
N ASP A 218 -6.71 12.70 8.15
CA ASP A 218 -7.07 14.09 7.81
C ASP A 218 -6.52 14.56 6.45
N ARG A 219 -5.59 13.81 5.85
CA ARG A 219 -4.91 14.12 4.57
C ARG A 219 -4.15 15.45 4.55
N LYS A 220 -3.73 15.88 5.75
CA LYS A 220 -3.00 17.14 5.97
C LYS A 220 -1.77 16.92 6.83
N THR A 221 -1.92 16.25 7.98
CA THR A 221 -0.82 15.97 8.89
C THR A 221 0.08 14.91 8.28
N THR A 222 1.31 15.28 7.98
CA THR A 222 2.33 14.37 7.46
C THR A 222 2.84 13.43 8.54
N ILE A 223 3.43 12.30 8.15
CA ILE A 223 4.09 11.41 9.12
C ILE A 223 5.29 12.10 9.79
N ARG A 224 5.98 13.01 9.10
CA ARG A 224 7.04 13.83 9.73
C ARG A 224 6.50 14.65 10.89
N GLU A 225 5.42 15.38 10.68
CA GLU A 225 4.77 16.17 11.73
C GLU A 225 4.23 15.29 12.86
N TYR A 226 3.58 14.19 12.51
CA TYR A 226 3.03 13.26 13.49
C TYR A 226 4.11 12.70 14.42
N LEU A 227 5.26 12.26 13.88
CA LEU A 227 6.36 11.71 14.68
C LEU A 227 7.06 12.76 15.58
N THR A 228 6.91 14.05 15.30
CA THR A 228 7.43 15.11 16.16
C THR A 228 6.42 15.62 17.20
N THR A 229 5.18 15.13 17.16
CA THR A 229 4.07 15.55 18.02
C THR A 229 3.46 14.35 18.75
N THR A 230 2.23 14.00 18.44
CA THR A 230 1.48 12.91 19.09
C THR A 230 2.07 11.52 18.88
N GLY A 231 2.81 11.31 17.80
CA GLY A 231 3.53 10.06 17.51
C GLY A 231 4.97 10.02 18.03
N ALA A 232 5.38 11.01 18.84
CA ALA A 232 6.72 11.02 19.43
C ALA A 232 6.99 9.73 20.23
N GLY A 233 8.21 9.18 20.09
CA GLY A 233 8.60 7.93 20.74
C GLY A 233 8.26 6.65 19.96
N ILE A 234 7.47 6.71 18.87
CA ILE A 234 7.15 5.53 18.07
C ILE A 234 8.42 4.86 17.52
N MET A 235 9.40 5.66 17.12
CA MET A 235 10.61 5.13 16.50
C MET A 235 11.55 4.42 17.49
N GLU A 236 11.39 4.68 18.79
CA GLU A 236 12.13 4.03 19.89
C GLU A 236 11.48 2.73 20.37
N GLU A 237 10.25 2.45 19.93
CA GLU A 237 9.53 1.23 20.33
C GLU A 237 10.13 -0.01 19.66
N GLU A 238 10.25 -1.08 20.45
CA GLU A 238 10.67 -2.38 19.97
C GLU A 238 9.46 -3.30 19.80
N PRO A 239 9.33 -4.00 18.65
CA PRO A 239 8.31 -5.02 18.51
C PRO A 239 8.56 -6.18 19.48
N PRO A 240 7.48 -6.85 19.96
CA PRO A 240 7.61 -8.10 20.71
C PRO A 240 8.51 -9.09 19.97
N GLU A 241 9.24 -9.92 20.71
CA GLU A 241 10.22 -10.86 20.12
C GLU A 241 9.62 -11.71 19.00
N SER A 242 8.40 -12.22 19.20
CA SER A 242 7.65 -13.01 18.20
C SER A 242 7.31 -12.23 16.91
N LEU A 243 7.38 -10.91 16.93
CA LEU A 243 7.02 -10.03 15.82
C LEU A 243 8.23 -9.27 15.23
N LYS A 244 9.42 -9.42 15.79
CA LYS A 244 10.64 -8.74 15.30
C LYS A 244 10.96 -9.08 13.84
N SER A 245 10.79 -10.35 13.45
CA SER A 245 11.00 -10.76 12.07
C SER A 245 10.07 -10.06 11.09
N ARG A 246 8.88 -9.68 11.54
CA ARG A 246 7.82 -9.07 10.72
C ARG A 246 7.86 -7.54 10.73
N TYR A 247 8.20 -6.92 11.89
CA TYR A 247 8.11 -5.47 12.10
C TYR A 247 9.46 -4.81 12.44
N GLY A 248 10.55 -5.47 12.15
CA GLY A 248 11.90 -4.97 12.44
C GLY A 248 12.49 -3.98 11.42
N GLY A 249 11.78 -3.69 10.34
CA GLY A 249 12.28 -2.84 9.25
C GLY A 249 12.70 -3.62 8.03
#